data_f856bbc1285007696d2c7c5841bbdc73
#
_entry.id   f856bbc1285007696d2c7c5841bbdc73
#
_cell.length_a   1.000
_cell.length_b   1.000
_cell.length_c   1.000
_cell.angle_alpha   90.00
_cell.angle_beta   90.00
_cell.angle_gamma   90.00
#
_symmetry.space_group_name_H-M   'P 1'
#
loop_
_entity.id
_entity.type
_entity.pdbx_description
1 polymer ?
#
loop_
_entity_poly.entity_id
_entity_poly.type
_entity_poly.pdbx_seq_one_letter_code
_entity_poly.pdbx_strand_id
1 'polypeptide(L)'
;MEIRTGKHEDVASITDIFNFYIEHTNSRFEEVPFTLENRQKWFSQFSSTTKYQLYVATENGVLLGFACSQQYRAISAFDDTVEVTVYLAQEAKGKGLGSKLYTQLFSSIRAYGCLLYTSYT
;
A
#
# COMPACT_ATOMS: atom_id res chain seq x y z
N MET A 1 -1.04 -15.24 -11.03
CA MET A 1 -0.97 -14.01 -10.22
C MET A 1 0.25 -14.06 -9.33
N GLU A 2 0.97 -12.94 -9.26
CA GLU A 2 2.19 -12.85 -8.47
C GLU A 2 2.05 -11.76 -7.42
N ILE A 3 2.53 -12.04 -6.20
CA ILE A 3 2.64 -11.04 -5.14
C ILE A 3 4.13 -10.86 -4.87
N ARG A 4 4.63 -9.65 -5.00
CA ARG A 4 6.05 -9.35 -4.85
C ARG A 4 6.27 -7.99 -4.26
N THR A 5 7.50 -7.72 -3.85
CA THR A 5 7.88 -6.38 -3.37
C THR A 5 7.68 -5.36 -4.50
N GLY A 6 7.15 -4.19 -4.14
CA GLY A 6 6.94 -3.11 -5.11
C GLY A 6 8.27 -2.55 -5.61
N LYS A 7 8.28 -2.12 -6.87
CA LYS A 7 9.44 -1.54 -7.53
C LYS A 7 9.12 -0.11 -7.95
N HIS A 8 10.16 0.67 -8.20
CA HIS A 8 9.98 2.04 -8.64
C HIS A 8 9.07 2.13 -9.87
N GLU A 9 9.18 1.19 -10.79
CA GLU A 9 8.37 1.17 -12.00
C GLU A 9 6.87 0.91 -11.73
N ASP A 10 6.52 0.44 -10.53
CA ASP A 10 5.13 0.21 -10.15
C ASP A 10 4.41 1.48 -9.69
N VAL A 11 5.16 2.55 -9.43
CA VAL A 11 4.58 3.76 -8.81
C VAL A 11 3.48 4.37 -9.66
N ALA A 12 3.63 4.36 -10.99
CA ALA A 12 2.61 4.91 -11.87
C ALA A 12 1.27 4.18 -11.71
N SER A 13 1.29 2.86 -11.70
CA SER A 13 0.07 2.05 -11.53
C SER A 13 -0.52 2.21 -10.13
N ILE A 14 0.34 2.30 -9.11
CA ILE A 14 -0.09 2.55 -7.74
C ILE A 14 -0.79 3.91 -7.65
N THR A 15 -0.24 4.91 -8.31
CA THR A 15 -0.82 6.25 -8.33
C THR A 15 -2.20 6.24 -8.97
N ASP A 16 -2.39 5.47 -10.04
CA ASP A 16 -3.68 5.36 -10.70
C ASP A 16 -4.72 4.77 -9.75
N ILE A 17 -4.37 3.78 -8.95
CA ILE A 17 -5.29 3.19 -7.99
C ILE A 17 -5.65 4.21 -6.90
N PHE A 18 -4.68 4.92 -6.35
CA PHE A 18 -4.93 5.98 -5.38
C PHE A 18 -5.88 7.02 -5.92
N ASN A 19 -5.61 7.51 -7.13
CA ASN A 19 -6.40 8.59 -7.71
C ASN A 19 -7.82 8.14 -8.02
N PHE A 20 -8.00 6.89 -8.40
CA PHE A 20 -9.34 6.34 -8.56
C PHE A 20 -10.15 6.49 -7.27
N TYR A 21 -9.56 6.14 -6.13
CA TYR A 21 -10.27 6.24 -4.85
C TYR A 21 -10.52 7.69 -4.44
N ILE A 22 -9.59 8.58 -4.71
CA ILE A 22 -9.78 10.00 -4.42
C ILE A 22 -10.96 10.54 -5.21
N GLU A 23 -11.07 10.17 -6.48
CA GLU A 23 -12.09 10.69 -7.37
C GLU A 23 -13.48 10.07 -7.15
N HIS A 24 -13.55 8.83 -6.66
CA HIS A 24 -14.79 8.06 -6.66
C HIS A 24 -15.37 7.76 -5.29
N THR A 25 -14.64 7.98 -4.21
CA THR A 25 -15.12 7.56 -2.89
C THR A 25 -15.49 8.71 -1.97
N ASN A 26 -15.08 9.93 -2.28
CA ASN A 26 -15.30 11.09 -1.42
C ASN A 26 -14.84 10.87 0.02
N SER A 27 -13.94 9.92 0.22
CA SER A 27 -13.47 9.56 1.56
C SER A 27 -12.40 10.50 2.08
N ARG A 28 -11.97 11.46 1.26
CA ARG A 28 -10.96 12.45 1.62
C ARG A 28 -11.45 13.85 1.34
N PHE A 29 -11.04 14.78 2.18
CA PHE A 29 -11.32 16.19 1.97
C PHE A 29 -10.47 16.78 0.85
N GLU A 30 -9.32 16.18 0.60
CA GLU A 30 -8.45 16.61 -0.48
C GLU A 30 -8.94 15.96 -1.76
N GLU A 31 -9.40 16.78 -2.67
CA GLU A 31 -9.99 16.30 -3.91
C GLU A 31 -9.02 16.32 -5.07
N VAL A 32 -7.79 16.78 -4.84
CA VAL A 32 -6.78 16.87 -5.87
C VAL A 32 -6.05 15.55 -5.99
N PRO A 33 -6.07 14.91 -7.17
CA PRO A 33 -5.32 13.67 -7.35
C PRO A 33 -3.83 13.87 -7.11
N PHE A 34 -3.17 12.82 -6.66
CA PHE A 34 -1.73 12.85 -6.47
C PHE A 34 -1.00 12.88 -7.80
N THR A 35 0.09 13.63 -7.87
CA THR A 35 0.97 13.60 -9.03
C THR A 35 1.91 12.39 -8.92
N LEU A 36 2.43 11.97 -10.05
CA LEU A 36 3.43 10.89 -10.07
C LEU A 36 4.65 11.27 -9.25
N GLU A 37 5.10 12.51 -9.36
CA GLU A 37 6.25 13.00 -8.60
C GLU A 37 6.02 12.89 -7.09
N ASN A 38 4.84 13.27 -6.63
CA ASN A 38 4.49 13.16 -5.20
C ASN A 38 4.55 11.71 -4.74
N ARG A 39 4.03 10.80 -5.55
CA ARG A 39 4.00 9.38 -5.20
C ARG A 39 5.38 8.74 -5.28
N GLN A 40 6.26 9.21 -6.14
CA GLN A 40 7.64 8.71 -6.18
C GLN A 40 8.37 9.04 -4.89
N LYS A 41 8.16 10.23 -4.33
CA LYS A 41 8.72 10.58 -3.03
C LYS A 41 8.14 9.72 -1.92
N TRP A 42 6.84 9.52 -1.95
CA TRP A 42 6.16 8.65 -0.99
C TRP A 42 6.72 7.24 -1.05
N PHE A 43 6.97 6.73 -2.25
CA PHE A 43 7.47 5.37 -2.44
C PHE A 43 8.88 5.18 -1.84
N SER A 44 9.67 6.23 -1.79
CA SER A 44 11.05 6.14 -1.32
C SER A 44 11.18 5.71 0.15
N GLN A 45 10.10 5.77 0.92
CA GLN A 45 10.14 5.35 2.33
C GLN A 45 10.17 3.84 2.51
N PHE A 46 9.83 3.08 1.47
CA PHE A 46 9.69 1.63 1.60
C PHE A 46 10.98 0.90 1.27
N SER A 47 11.27 -0.17 2.02
CA SER A 47 12.43 -1.02 1.81
C SER A 47 12.11 -2.41 2.34
N SER A 48 12.58 -3.44 1.64
CA SER A 48 12.39 -4.82 2.09
C SER A 48 13.17 -5.15 3.36
N THR A 49 14.08 -4.26 3.78
CA THR A 49 14.92 -4.47 4.97
C THR A 49 14.44 -3.68 6.18
N THR A 50 13.27 -3.05 6.13
CA THR A 50 12.71 -2.29 7.23
C THR A 50 11.28 -2.73 7.49
N LYS A 51 10.69 -2.18 8.57
CA LYS A 51 9.27 -2.43 8.88
C LYS A 51 8.32 -1.68 7.95
N TYR A 52 8.85 -0.79 7.10
CA TYR A 52 8.07 -0.04 6.12
C TYR A 52 8.25 -0.71 4.76
N GLN A 53 7.27 -1.53 4.39
CA GLN A 53 7.35 -2.33 3.18
C GLN A 53 6.13 -2.13 2.30
N LEU A 54 6.27 -2.43 1.02
CA LEU A 54 5.18 -2.34 0.06
C LEU A 54 5.22 -3.56 -0.84
N TYR A 55 4.07 -4.24 -0.94
CA TYR A 55 3.88 -5.39 -1.83
C TYR A 55 2.82 -5.07 -2.86
N VAL A 56 3.02 -5.60 -4.05
CA VAL A 56 2.08 -5.45 -5.15
C VAL A 56 1.63 -6.83 -5.62
N ALA A 57 0.41 -6.88 -6.17
CA ALA A 57 -0.12 -8.06 -6.82
C ALA A 57 -0.28 -7.77 -8.30
N THR A 58 0.27 -8.63 -9.14
CA THR A 58 0.21 -8.45 -10.59
C THR A 58 -0.28 -9.72 -11.25
N GLU A 59 -0.89 -9.58 -12.42
CA GLU A 59 -1.31 -10.70 -13.26
C GLU A 59 -1.16 -10.26 -14.71
N ASN A 60 -0.41 -11.05 -15.47
CA ASN A 60 -0.13 -10.76 -16.88
C ASN A 60 0.42 -9.35 -17.09
N GLY A 61 1.27 -8.89 -16.17
CA GLY A 61 1.89 -7.57 -16.26
C GLY A 61 1.02 -6.43 -15.77
N VAL A 62 -0.20 -6.71 -15.32
CA VAL A 62 -1.13 -5.69 -14.83
C VAL A 62 -1.13 -5.68 -13.30
N LEU A 63 -0.93 -4.51 -12.72
CA LEU A 63 -0.96 -4.36 -11.26
C LEU A 63 -2.40 -4.29 -10.78
N LEU A 64 -2.79 -5.24 -9.92
CA LEU A 64 -4.16 -5.38 -9.43
C LEU A 64 -4.38 -4.76 -8.07
N GLY A 65 -3.33 -4.53 -7.31
CA GLY A 65 -3.47 -3.95 -5.99
C GLY A 65 -2.13 -3.88 -5.28
N PHE A 66 -2.14 -3.26 -4.12
CA PHE A 66 -0.94 -3.18 -3.30
C PHE A 66 -1.30 -3.08 -1.83
N ALA A 67 -0.35 -3.45 -0.99
CA ALA A 67 -0.44 -3.30 0.46
C ALA A 67 0.85 -2.68 0.95
N CYS A 68 0.74 -1.78 1.91
CA CYS A 68 1.94 -1.13 2.44
C CYS A 68 1.81 -0.92 3.94
N SER A 69 2.98 -0.85 4.60
CA SER A 69 3.09 -0.48 6.01
C SER A 69 3.78 0.85 6.09
N GLN A 70 3.20 1.77 6.85
CA GLN A 70 3.71 3.12 7.00
C GLN A 70 3.76 3.48 8.48
N GLN A 71 4.46 4.58 8.79
CA GLN A 71 4.48 5.09 10.14
C GLN A 71 3.04 5.41 10.58
N TYR A 72 2.67 4.88 11.75
CA TYR A 72 1.34 5.14 12.29
C TYR A 72 1.27 6.57 12.78
N ARG A 73 0.63 7.42 11.99
CA ARG A 73 0.52 8.86 12.22
C ARG A 73 1.91 9.46 12.44
N ALA A 74 2.00 10.73 12.68
CA ALA A 74 3.29 11.39 12.90
C ALA A 74 3.59 11.53 14.39
N ILE A 75 3.25 10.50 15.19
CA ILE A 75 3.42 10.56 16.65
C ILE A 75 4.53 9.60 17.05
N SER A 76 5.65 10.15 17.51
CA SER A 76 6.83 9.37 17.86
C SER A 76 6.60 8.38 19.00
N ALA A 77 5.59 8.59 19.83
CA ALA A 77 5.27 7.67 20.93
C ALA A 77 4.81 6.31 20.42
N PHE A 78 4.52 6.17 19.13
CA PHE A 78 4.04 4.93 18.54
C PHE A 78 5.03 4.37 17.52
N ASP A 79 6.32 4.52 17.77
CA ASP A 79 7.36 4.04 16.85
C ASP A 79 7.27 2.55 16.57
N ASP A 80 6.72 1.77 17.52
CA ASP A 80 6.57 0.33 17.36
C ASP A 80 5.32 -0.05 16.58
N THR A 81 4.53 0.93 16.16
CA THR A 81 3.27 0.68 15.48
C THR A 81 3.36 1.12 14.03
N VAL A 82 2.90 0.27 13.13
CA VAL A 82 2.80 0.62 11.72
C VAL A 82 1.34 0.56 11.28
N GLU A 83 0.98 1.45 10.37
CA GLU A 83 -0.33 1.42 9.73
C GLU A 83 -0.23 0.59 8.47
N VAL A 84 -1.11 -0.40 8.34
CA VAL A 84 -1.16 -1.25 7.15
C VAL A 84 -2.39 -0.85 6.34
N THR A 85 -2.18 -0.58 5.06
CA THR A 85 -3.25 -0.19 4.16
C THR A 85 -3.22 -1.09 2.93
N VAL A 86 -4.41 -1.51 2.47
CA VAL A 86 -4.55 -2.34 1.27
C VAL A 86 -5.48 -1.62 0.30
N TYR A 87 -5.02 -1.48 -0.93
CA TYR A 87 -5.81 -0.90 -2.02
C TYR A 87 -5.88 -1.88 -3.17
N LEU A 88 -7.07 -2.04 -3.76
CA LEU A 88 -7.28 -2.93 -4.90
C LEU A 88 -7.84 -2.13 -6.07
N ALA A 89 -7.43 -2.50 -7.28
CA ALA A 89 -8.06 -2.00 -8.48
C ALA A 89 -9.52 -2.45 -8.49
N GLN A 90 -10.38 -1.65 -9.13
CA GLN A 90 -11.83 -1.91 -9.12
C GLN A 90 -12.16 -3.33 -9.58
N GLU A 91 -11.52 -3.80 -10.64
CA GLU A 91 -11.79 -5.10 -11.22
C GLU A 91 -11.24 -6.26 -10.38
N ALA A 92 -10.41 -5.98 -9.40
CA ALA A 92 -9.79 -7.01 -8.56
C ALA A 92 -10.53 -7.26 -7.26
N LYS A 93 -11.55 -6.48 -6.96
CA LYS A 93 -12.29 -6.60 -5.71
C LYS A 93 -13.12 -7.88 -5.68
N GLY A 94 -13.30 -8.42 -4.48
CA GLY A 94 -14.14 -9.59 -4.27
C GLY A 94 -13.50 -10.93 -4.57
N LYS A 95 -12.20 -10.95 -4.85
CA LYS A 95 -11.48 -12.17 -5.19
C LYS A 95 -10.52 -12.64 -4.10
N GLY A 96 -10.62 -12.07 -2.91
CA GLY A 96 -9.74 -12.44 -1.79
C GLY A 96 -8.31 -11.93 -1.93
N LEU A 97 -8.04 -11.07 -2.89
CA LEU A 97 -6.70 -10.56 -3.15
C LEU A 97 -6.20 -9.69 -2.01
N GLY A 98 -7.08 -8.90 -1.41
CA GLY A 98 -6.71 -8.05 -0.28
C GLY A 98 -6.15 -8.85 0.87
N SER A 99 -6.78 -9.99 1.19
CA SER A 99 -6.31 -10.87 2.26
C SER A 99 -4.95 -11.46 1.93
N LYS A 100 -4.72 -11.82 0.68
CA LYS A 100 -3.43 -12.37 0.25
C LYS A 100 -2.31 -11.34 0.37
N LEU A 101 -2.58 -10.10 -0.05
CA LEU A 101 -1.62 -9.02 0.08
C LEU A 101 -1.32 -8.72 1.54
N TYR A 102 -2.36 -8.64 2.36
CA TYR A 102 -2.20 -8.38 3.78
C TYR A 102 -1.35 -9.47 4.44
N THR A 103 -1.65 -10.74 4.14
CA THR A 103 -0.93 -11.86 4.73
C THR A 103 0.54 -11.82 4.36
N GLN A 104 0.86 -11.53 3.11
CA GLN A 104 2.24 -11.44 2.67
C GLN A 104 2.98 -10.30 3.38
N LEU A 105 2.36 -9.15 3.45
CA LEU A 105 2.95 -7.99 4.12
C LEU A 105 3.14 -8.27 5.61
N PHE A 106 2.11 -8.79 6.27
CA PHE A 106 2.16 -9.11 7.69
C PHE A 106 3.28 -10.08 8.00
N SER A 107 3.41 -11.14 7.19
CA SER A 107 4.47 -12.13 7.39
C SER A 107 5.87 -11.51 7.29
N SER A 108 6.04 -10.53 6.43
CA SER A 108 7.34 -9.90 6.23
C SER A 108 7.68 -8.93 7.34
N ILE A 109 6.71 -8.19 7.88
CA ILE A 109 7.00 -7.14 8.85
C ILE A 109 6.92 -7.61 10.30
N ARG A 110 6.27 -8.74 10.57
CA ARG A 110 6.14 -9.24 11.95
C ARG A 110 7.48 -9.53 12.60
N ALA A 111 8.49 -9.85 11.80
CA ALA A 111 9.84 -10.11 12.30
C ALA A 111 10.46 -8.88 12.95
N TYR A 112 9.93 -7.70 12.67
CA TYR A 112 10.43 -6.44 13.24
C TYR A 112 9.76 -6.08 14.56
N GLY A 113 8.87 -6.95 15.07
CA GLY A 113 8.27 -6.78 16.38
C GLY A 113 7.32 -5.60 16.51
N CYS A 114 6.77 -5.11 15.39
CA CYS A 114 5.90 -3.94 15.44
C CYS A 114 4.44 -4.32 15.68
N LEU A 115 3.70 -3.39 16.29
CA LEU A 115 2.26 -3.49 16.43
C LEU A 115 1.60 -2.98 15.15
N LEU A 116 0.48 -3.59 14.77
CA LEU A 116 -0.17 -3.27 13.52
C LEU A 116 -1.49 -2.54 13.75
N TYR A 117 -1.69 -1.47 13.02
CA TYR A 117 -2.97 -0.81 12.87
C TYR A 117 -3.38 -0.96 11.40
N THR A 118 -4.52 -1.62 11.15
CA THR A 118 -4.94 -1.92 9.79
C THR A 118 -6.03 -0.97 9.33
N SER A 119 -5.87 -0.42 8.13
CA SER A 119 -6.84 0.43 7.48
C SER A 119 -7.17 -0.14 6.12
N TYR A 120 -8.46 -0.28 5.83
CA TYR A 120 -8.93 -0.77 4.51
C TYR A 120 -9.71 0.33 3.79
N THR A 121 -9.56 0.34 2.49
CA THR A 121 -10.36 1.23 1.64
C THR A 121 -10.97 0.47 0.48
#